data_5b07a3f5ee6989d3d1fca81b543b7138
#
_entry.id   5b07a3f5ee6989d3d1fca81b543b7138
#
_cell.length_a   1.000
_cell.length_b   1.000
_cell.length_c   1.000
_cell.angle_alpha   90.00
_cell.angle_beta   90.00
_cell.angle_gamma   90.00
#
_symmetry.space_group_name_H-M   'P 1'
#
loop_
_entity.id
_entity.type
_entity.pdbx_description
1 polymer ?
#
loop_
_entity_poly.entity_id
_entity_poly.type
_entity_poly.pdbx_seq_one_letter_code
_entity_poly.pdbx_strand_id
1 'polypeptide(L)'
;MTMPHERTPSDPRVLDQPWRIWSSVAVMGILLVGILLGVVVIPVVQGRGAGLDAYTAICRALGILPGSPAQPQPSDRTPPTPVSQVIWTPAVLQILAGADVAKGRAKVQEVCVSCHGTQGLSPSPDFPHLAGQSGAAIYKQLYDYRTGSRVHPLMTDVAKALDEAIIADVAAYYAGQPQRNPNPATLAEFPPAIVQLVELGDPHRNIPPCSSCHRVGVGGPIETPVLAEQRDEYLLQQLKHYATGERRNDVYARMRLIASRLAESEMKGLAGYSRAGFR
;
A
#
# COMPACT_ATOMS: atom_id res chain seq x y z
N MET A 1 -46.67 1.24 83.99
CA MET A 1 -45.29 1.49 83.48
C MET A 1 -45.23 0.85 82.09
N THR A 2 -45.56 1.56 81.02
CA THR A 2 -45.52 1.14 79.64
C THR A 2 -44.19 1.55 79.05
N MET A 3 -43.39 0.60 78.65
CA MET A 3 -42.13 0.83 77.95
C MET A 3 -42.38 1.40 76.52
N PRO A 4 -41.58 2.34 76.05
CA PRO A 4 -41.70 2.85 74.72
C PRO A 4 -41.20 1.83 73.68
N HIS A 5 -41.94 1.62 72.61
CA HIS A 5 -41.59 0.84 71.44
C HIS A 5 -40.36 1.45 70.77
N GLU A 6 -39.27 0.73 70.78
CA GLU A 6 -38.08 0.99 69.98
C GLU A 6 -38.43 0.91 68.49
N ARG A 7 -38.25 1.99 67.71
CA ARG A 7 -38.43 1.98 66.27
C ARG A 7 -37.25 1.20 65.64
N THR A 8 -37.56 0.13 64.98
CA THR A 8 -36.62 -0.60 64.19
C THR A 8 -36.04 0.25 63.07
N PRO A 9 -34.76 0.05 62.68
CA PRO A 9 -34.11 0.82 61.60
C PRO A 9 -34.87 0.62 60.29
N SER A 10 -34.99 1.72 59.54
CA SER A 10 -35.63 1.81 58.24
C SER A 10 -35.09 0.75 57.28
N ASP A 11 -35.99 0.09 56.53
CA ASP A 11 -35.71 -0.93 55.53
C ASP A 11 -34.56 -0.42 54.57
N PRO A 12 -33.44 -1.13 54.45
CA PRO A 12 -32.33 -0.70 53.63
C PRO A 12 -32.68 -0.47 52.15
N ARG A 13 -33.80 -1.04 51.70
CA ARG A 13 -34.30 -0.83 50.33
C ARG A 13 -34.76 0.59 50.05
N VAL A 14 -35.15 1.32 51.09
CA VAL A 14 -35.61 2.72 50.95
C VAL A 14 -34.44 3.69 50.84
N LEU A 15 -33.30 3.37 51.42
CA LEU A 15 -32.10 4.18 51.35
C LEU A 15 -31.38 4.07 50.00
N ASP A 16 -31.56 2.94 49.30
CA ASP A 16 -30.89 2.68 47.98
C ASP A 16 -31.70 3.28 46.82
N GLN A 17 -32.93 3.70 47.02
CA GLN A 17 -33.81 4.20 45.93
C GLN A 17 -33.25 5.45 45.25
N PRO A 18 -32.79 6.50 45.97
CA PRO A 18 -32.23 7.65 45.31
C PRO A 18 -30.94 7.37 44.57
N TRP A 19 -30.07 6.51 45.11
CA TRP A 19 -28.84 6.05 44.43
C TRP A 19 -29.15 5.33 43.10
N ARG A 20 -30.10 4.44 43.09
CA ARG A 20 -30.52 3.71 41.88
C ARG A 20 -31.09 4.63 40.80
N ILE A 21 -31.86 5.64 41.19
CA ILE A 21 -32.40 6.63 40.26
C ILE A 21 -31.28 7.46 39.66
N TRP A 22 -30.37 8.01 40.47
CA TRP A 22 -29.28 8.86 40.00
C TRP A 22 -28.27 8.07 39.14
N SER A 23 -27.96 6.83 39.48
CA SER A 23 -27.11 5.99 38.66
C SER A 23 -27.77 5.65 37.31
N SER A 24 -29.07 5.38 37.29
CA SER A 24 -29.81 5.13 36.04
C SER A 24 -29.85 6.39 35.15
N VAL A 25 -30.05 7.57 35.73
CA VAL A 25 -30.01 8.84 35.01
C VAL A 25 -28.62 9.11 34.46
N ALA A 26 -27.56 8.86 35.23
CA ALA A 26 -26.18 9.03 34.76
C ALA A 26 -25.85 8.08 33.60
N VAL A 27 -26.20 6.79 33.71
CA VAL A 27 -25.99 5.79 32.63
C VAL A 27 -26.78 6.20 31.38
N MET A 28 -28.05 6.60 31.53
CA MET A 28 -28.84 7.06 30.39
C MET A 28 -28.23 8.31 29.73
N GLY A 29 -27.75 9.24 30.51
CA GLY A 29 -27.03 10.43 30.01
C GLY A 29 -25.79 10.08 29.20
N ILE A 30 -24.96 9.18 29.72
CA ILE A 30 -23.76 8.69 29.01
C ILE A 30 -24.14 7.99 27.68
N LEU A 31 -25.17 7.16 27.70
CA LEU A 31 -25.65 6.49 26.49
C LEU A 31 -26.17 7.47 25.44
N LEU A 32 -26.94 8.49 25.85
CA LEU A 32 -27.44 9.52 24.94
C LEU A 32 -26.31 10.34 24.33
N VAL A 33 -25.32 10.73 25.14
CA VAL A 33 -24.11 11.43 24.65
C VAL A 33 -23.31 10.55 23.70
N GLY A 34 -23.13 9.27 24.02
CA GLY A 34 -22.46 8.29 23.15
C GLY A 34 -23.16 8.13 21.79
N ILE A 35 -24.49 8.03 21.79
CA ILE A 35 -25.29 7.96 20.57
C ILE A 35 -25.17 9.27 19.76
N LEU A 36 -25.27 10.42 20.41
CA LEU A 36 -25.11 11.72 19.74
C LEU A 36 -23.74 11.86 19.09
N LEU A 37 -22.68 11.51 19.80
CA LEU A 37 -21.32 11.55 19.27
C LEU A 37 -21.13 10.55 18.12
N GLY A 38 -21.57 9.30 18.31
CA GLY A 38 -21.34 8.24 17.33
C GLY A 38 -22.19 8.38 16.06
N VAL A 39 -23.45 8.80 16.20
CA VAL A 39 -24.40 8.82 15.06
C VAL A 39 -24.45 10.19 14.38
N VAL A 40 -24.19 11.27 15.11
CA VAL A 40 -24.35 12.62 14.56
C VAL A 40 -22.99 13.32 14.41
N VAL A 41 -22.26 13.50 15.49
CA VAL A 41 -21.07 14.36 15.48
C VAL A 41 -19.97 13.76 14.62
N ILE A 42 -19.60 12.50 14.84
CA ILE A 42 -18.53 11.85 14.09
C ILE A 42 -18.83 11.77 12.58
N PRO A 43 -20.01 11.28 12.13
CA PRO A 43 -20.34 11.27 10.71
C PRO A 43 -20.35 12.66 10.07
N VAL A 44 -20.89 13.67 10.76
CA VAL A 44 -20.90 15.05 10.24
C VAL A 44 -19.50 15.61 10.07
N VAL A 45 -18.62 15.41 11.06
CA VAL A 45 -17.23 15.90 10.99
C VAL A 45 -16.45 15.19 9.87
N GLN A 46 -16.57 13.86 9.79
CA GLN A 46 -15.95 13.06 8.73
C GLN A 46 -16.54 13.35 7.35
N GLY A 47 -17.86 13.53 7.28
CA GLY A 47 -18.55 13.84 6.05
C GLY A 47 -18.16 15.20 5.46
N ARG A 48 -17.91 16.22 6.30
CA ARG A 48 -17.39 17.53 5.86
C ARG A 48 -16.02 17.41 5.20
N GLY A 49 -15.14 16.57 5.75
CA GLY A 49 -13.84 16.27 5.14
C GLY A 49 -13.96 15.57 3.78
N ALA A 50 -15.07 14.85 3.53
CA ALA A 50 -15.41 14.19 2.27
C ALA A 50 -16.32 15.03 1.34
N GLY A 51 -16.62 16.28 1.68
CA GLY A 51 -17.50 17.16 0.92
C GLY A 51 -18.99 16.79 0.99
N LEU A 52 -19.43 16.06 2.00
CA LEU A 52 -20.82 15.65 2.20
C LEU A 52 -21.54 16.65 3.11
N ASP A 53 -22.83 16.90 2.83
CA ASP A 53 -23.70 17.59 3.79
C ASP A 53 -24.02 16.70 5.02
N ALA A 54 -24.43 17.33 6.13
CA ALA A 54 -24.64 16.66 7.40
C ALA A 54 -25.70 15.54 7.33
N TYR A 55 -26.76 15.76 6.55
CA TYR A 55 -27.84 14.78 6.40
C TYR A 55 -27.33 13.52 5.67
N THR A 56 -26.67 13.72 4.55
CA THR A 56 -26.07 12.63 3.74
C THR A 56 -25.03 11.85 4.56
N ALA A 57 -24.21 12.53 5.38
CA ALA A 57 -23.21 11.87 6.22
C ALA A 57 -23.85 10.98 7.29
N ILE A 58 -24.91 11.45 7.95
CA ILE A 58 -25.63 10.69 8.97
C ILE A 58 -26.35 9.48 8.34
N CYS A 59 -27.07 9.70 7.24
CA CYS A 59 -27.80 8.62 6.57
C CYS A 59 -26.89 7.52 6.06
N ARG A 60 -25.67 7.86 5.60
CA ARG A 60 -24.63 6.88 5.24
C ARG A 60 -24.14 6.08 6.43
N ALA A 61 -23.86 6.75 7.54
CA ALA A 61 -23.41 6.08 8.76
C ALA A 61 -24.46 5.07 9.27
N LEU A 62 -25.74 5.34 9.02
CA LEU A 62 -26.85 4.46 9.36
C LEU A 62 -27.18 3.41 8.29
N GLY A 63 -26.49 3.43 7.13
CA GLY A 63 -26.75 2.51 6.02
C GLY A 63 -28.11 2.71 5.32
N ILE A 64 -28.72 3.89 5.45
CA ILE A 64 -30.10 4.18 5.00
C ILE A 64 -30.13 4.75 3.57
N LEU A 65 -29.03 5.34 3.11
CA LEU A 65 -28.99 5.92 1.77
C LEU A 65 -28.53 4.91 0.72
N PRO A 66 -29.40 4.54 -0.22
CA PRO A 66 -28.96 3.93 -1.45
C PRO A 66 -28.37 4.99 -2.35
N GLY A 67 -27.11 4.86 -2.67
CA GLY A 67 -26.47 5.70 -3.67
C GLY A 67 -25.04 6.08 -3.33
N SER A 68 -24.15 5.72 -4.21
CA SER A 68 -22.80 6.29 -4.23
C SER A 68 -22.87 7.81 -4.31
N PRO A 69 -21.92 8.56 -3.68
CA PRO A 69 -21.81 9.98 -3.97
C PRO A 69 -21.73 10.15 -5.46
N ALA A 70 -22.33 11.20 -5.97
CA ALA A 70 -22.04 11.62 -7.33
C ALA A 70 -20.53 11.67 -7.48
N GLN A 71 -19.98 10.75 -8.28
CA GLN A 71 -18.58 10.83 -8.62
C GLN A 71 -18.38 12.19 -9.27
N PRO A 72 -17.29 12.92 -8.96
CA PRO A 72 -16.97 14.12 -9.70
C PRO A 72 -17.02 13.75 -11.18
N GLN A 73 -17.83 14.45 -11.96
CA GLN A 73 -17.92 14.21 -13.40
C GLN A 73 -16.49 14.26 -13.96
N PRO A 74 -16.11 13.31 -14.82
CA PRO A 74 -14.80 13.34 -15.44
C PRO A 74 -14.74 14.61 -16.29
N SER A 75 -13.97 15.60 -15.83
CA SER A 75 -13.44 16.61 -16.73
C SER A 75 -12.69 15.86 -17.84
N ASP A 76 -12.69 16.38 -19.04
CA ASP A 76 -12.11 15.95 -20.31
C ASP A 76 -10.66 15.43 -20.24
N ARG A 77 -10.42 14.42 -19.39
CA ARG A 77 -9.13 13.77 -19.19
C ARG A 77 -9.20 12.41 -19.86
N THR A 78 -8.23 12.14 -20.68
CA THR A 78 -7.89 10.79 -21.15
C THR A 78 -8.21 9.77 -20.04
N PRO A 79 -8.98 8.69 -20.35
CA PRO A 79 -9.34 7.71 -19.31
C PRO A 79 -8.08 7.31 -18.54
N PRO A 80 -8.11 7.36 -17.21
CA PRO A 80 -6.94 7.01 -16.42
C PRO A 80 -6.52 5.58 -16.77
N THR A 81 -5.21 5.37 -16.98
CA THR A 81 -4.63 4.04 -17.18
C THR A 81 -5.23 3.08 -16.13
N PRO A 82 -5.75 1.93 -16.53
CA PRO A 82 -6.37 1.00 -15.59
C PRO A 82 -5.39 0.63 -14.49
N VAL A 83 -5.90 0.44 -13.28
CA VAL A 83 -5.10 -0.11 -12.18
C VAL A 83 -4.73 -1.56 -12.49
N SER A 84 -3.72 -2.10 -11.79
CA SER A 84 -3.33 -3.51 -11.97
C SER A 84 -4.52 -4.45 -11.83
N GLN A 85 -4.64 -5.39 -12.76
CA GLN A 85 -5.67 -6.42 -12.79
C GLN A 85 -5.19 -7.73 -12.16
N VAL A 86 -3.95 -7.78 -11.68
CA VAL A 86 -3.42 -8.98 -11.01
C VAL A 86 -4.13 -9.17 -9.68
N ILE A 87 -4.84 -10.28 -9.56
CA ILE A 87 -5.47 -10.73 -8.32
C ILE A 87 -4.72 -11.96 -7.85
N TRP A 88 -4.14 -11.90 -6.66
CA TRP A 88 -3.36 -13.00 -6.08
C TRP A 88 -4.27 -14.12 -5.58
N THR A 89 -4.80 -14.90 -6.51
CA THR A 89 -5.60 -16.09 -6.24
C THR A 89 -4.70 -17.32 -6.05
N PRO A 90 -5.19 -18.41 -5.43
CA PRO A 90 -4.47 -19.69 -5.40
C PRO A 90 -4.05 -20.17 -6.80
N ALA A 91 -4.87 -19.92 -7.83
CA ALA A 91 -4.56 -20.29 -9.19
C ALA A 91 -3.33 -19.54 -9.73
N VAL A 92 -3.23 -18.22 -9.54
CA VAL A 92 -2.05 -17.42 -9.92
C VAL A 92 -0.81 -17.88 -9.15
N LEU A 93 -0.94 -18.19 -7.87
CA LEU A 93 0.17 -18.70 -7.06
C LEU A 93 0.63 -20.07 -7.54
N GLN A 94 -0.29 -20.94 -7.99
CA GLN A 94 0.05 -22.24 -8.60
C GLN A 94 0.78 -22.08 -9.95
N ILE A 95 0.38 -21.13 -10.79
CA ILE A 95 1.09 -20.81 -12.03
C ILE A 95 2.54 -20.42 -11.73
N LEU A 96 2.76 -19.53 -10.75
CA LEU A 96 4.10 -19.14 -10.34
C LEU A 96 4.91 -20.30 -9.73
N ALA A 97 4.28 -21.13 -8.91
CA ALA A 97 4.94 -22.29 -8.29
C ALA A 97 5.29 -23.38 -9.30
N GLY A 98 4.51 -23.52 -10.38
CA GLY A 98 4.73 -24.47 -11.47
C GLY A 98 5.60 -23.94 -12.61
N ALA A 99 6.17 -22.74 -12.48
CA ALA A 99 6.95 -22.11 -13.54
C ALA A 99 8.21 -22.91 -13.92
N ASP A 100 8.47 -23.02 -15.22
CA ASP A 100 9.60 -23.71 -15.80
C ASP A 100 10.78 -22.74 -16.01
N VAL A 101 11.76 -22.81 -15.12
CA VAL A 101 12.95 -21.95 -15.17
C VAL A 101 13.76 -22.15 -16.47
N ALA A 102 13.75 -23.35 -17.07
CA ALA A 102 14.49 -23.60 -18.30
C ALA A 102 13.82 -22.92 -19.50
N LYS A 103 12.50 -22.96 -19.58
CA LYS A 103 11.73 -22.18 -20.58
C LYS A 103 11.89 -20.69 -20.37
N GLY A 104 11.82 -20.23 -19.11
CA GLY A 104 12.10 -18.84 -18.75
C GLY A 104 13.47 -18.39 -19.23
N ARG A 105 14.51 -19.21 -19.00
CA ARG A 105 15.87 -18.95 -19.49
C ARG A 105 15.92 -18.82 -21.01
N ALA A 106 15.30 -19.75 -21.74
CA ALA A 106 15.28 -19.73 -23.19
C ALA A 106 14.63 -18.42 -23.70
N LYS A 107 13.47 -18.04 -23.14
CA LYS A 107 12.77 -16.81 -23.52
C LYS A 107 13.58 -15.55 -23.16
N VAL A 108 14.24 -15.53 -22.02
CA VAL A 108 15.12 -14.43 -21.63
C VAL A 108 16.26 -14.26 -22.63
N GLN A 109 16.91 -15.33 -23.06
CA GLN A 109 17.98 -15.28 -24.07
C GLN A 109 17.47 -14.75 -25.42
N GLU A 110 16.25 -15.07 -25.78
CA GLU A 110 15.65 -14.67 -27.06
C GLU A 110 15.28 -13.17 -27.07
N VAL A 111 14.71 -12.64 -25.98
CA VAL A 111 14.03 -11.33 -26.00
C VAL A 111 14.62 -10.32 -24.99
N CYS A 112 15.02 -10.74 -23.79
CA CYS A 112 15.23 -9.81 -22.67
C CYS A 112 16.68 -9.36 -22.52
N VAL A 113 17.63 -10.20 -22.94
CA VAL A 113 19.08 -10.05 -22.70
C VAL A 113 19.65 -8.76 -23.23
N SER A 114 19.18 -8.30 -24.40
CA SER A 114 19.71 -7.11 -25.06
C SER A 114 19.66 -5.85 -24.20
N CYS A 115 18.63 -5.74 -23.35
CA CYS A 115 18.41 -4.58 -22.49
C CYS A 115 18.71 -4.88 -21.02
N HIS A 116 18.31 -6.06 -20.53
CA HIS A 116 18.40 -6.41 -19.11
C HIS A 116 19.63 -7.24 -18.73
N GLY A 117 20.48 -7.61 -19.72
CA GLY A 117 21.66 -8.45 -19.49
C GLY A 117 21.31 -9.94 -19.30
N THR A 118 22.31 -10.82 -19.49
CA THR A 118 22.11 -12.28 -19.52
C THR A 118 21.55 -12.87 -18.23
N GLN A 119 21.90 -12.28 -17.09
CA GLN A 119 21.44 -12.67 -15.75
C GLN A 119 20.51 -11.64 -15.13
N GLY A 120 20.05 -10.63 -15.88
CA GLY A 120 19.21 -9.57 -15.36
C GLY A 120 20.00 -8.43 -14.71
N LEU A 121 21.28 -8.33 -14.93
CA LEU A 121 22.13 -7.20 -14.55
C LEU A 121 22.33 -6.30 -15.77
N SER A 122 21.48 -5.30 -15.90
CA SER A 122 21.50 -4.38 -17.03
C SER A 122 22.83 -3.64 -17.17
N PRO A 123 23.42 -3.58 -18.36
CA PRO A 123 24.62 -2.76 -18.62
C PRO A 123 24.31 -1.26 -18.73
N SER A 124 23.07 -0.86 -19.02
CA SER A 124 22.65 0.52 -19.20
C SER A 124 21.87 1.06 -17.99
N PRO A 125 22.04 2.34 -17.63
CA PRO A 125 21.24 2.99 -16.60
C PRO A 125 19.75 3.11 -16.98
N ASP A 126 19.41 3.05 -18.27
CA ASP A 126 18.05 3.20 -18.77
C ASP A 126 17.15 1.99 -18.46
N PHE A 127 17.76 0.82 -18.18
CA PHE A 127 17.03 -0.41 -17.94
C PHE A 127 17.24 -0.91 -16.51
N PRO A 128 16.17 -1.34 -15.81
CA PRO A 128 16.29 -1.86 -14.45
C PRO A 128 17.03 -3.19 -14.39
N HIS A 129 17.68 -3.45 -13.25
CA HIS A 129 18.13 -4.77 -12.89
C HIS A 129 16.93 -5.67 -12.56
N LEU A 130 16.98 -6.91 -12.99
CA LEU A 130 15.95 -7.93 -12.75
C LEU A 130 16.48 -9.11 -11.93
N ALA A 131 17.81 -9.24 -11.80
CA ALA A 131 18.47 -10.29 -11.04
C ALA A 131 18.03 -10.29 -9.56
N GLY A 132 17.59 -11.44 -9.05
CA GLY A 132 17.16 -11.62 -7.67
C GLY A 132 15.91 -10.82 -7.27
N GLN A 133 15.19 -10.29 -8.25
CA GLN A 133 13.92 -9.61 -8.00
C GLN A 133 12.83 -10.61 -7.62
N SER A 134 11.88 -10.22 -6.77
CA SER A 134 10.71 -11.04 -6.45
C SER A 134 10.02 -11.55 -7.73
N GLY A 135 9.83 -12.86 -7.83
CA GLY A 135 9.12 -13.47 -8.97
C GLY A 135 7.71 -12.91 -9.12
N ALA A 136 6.99 -12.71 -8.00
CA ALA A 136 5.68 -12.10 -8.02
C ALA A 136 5.72 -10.63 -8.51
N ALA A 137 6.76 -9.87 -8.15
CA ALA A 137 6.94 -8.51 -8.65
C ALA A 137 7.18 -8.51 -10.16
N ILE A 138 8.06 -9.38 -10.69
CA ILE A 138 8.33 -9.47 -12.13
C ILE A 138 7.07 -9.91 -12.88
N TYR A 139 6.42 -10.98 -12.42
CA TYR A 139 5.16 -11.47 -13.01
C TYR A 139 4.14 -10.33 -13.12
N LYS A 140 3.90 -9.64 -12.01
CA LYS A 140 2.97 -8.52 -11.99
C LYS A 140 3.33 -7.43 -12.99
N GLN A 141 4.59 -7.01 -13.07
CA GLN A 141 4.99 -5.95 -13.99
C GLN A 141 4.81 -6.37 -15.45
N LEU A 142 5.18 -7.59 -15.82
CA LEU A 142 4.97 -8.09 -17.19
C LEU A 142 3.48 -8.23 -17.52
N TYR A 143 2.69 -8.74 -16.59
CA TYR A 143 1.24 -8.84 -16.75
C TYR A 143 0.59 -7.45 -16.90
N ASP A 144 1.01 -6.47 -16.10
CA ASP A 144 0.51 -5.10 -16.16
C ASP A 144 0.88 -4.40 -17.48
N TYR A 145 2.08 -4.65 -18.02
CA TYR A 145 2.46 -4.17 -19.36
C TYR A 145 1.62 -4.83 -20.45
N ARG A 146 1.40 -6.14 -20.36
CA ARG A 146 0.57 -6.91 -21.31
C ARG A 146 -0.86 -6.42 -21.35
N THR A 147 -1.46 -6.12 -20.18
CA THR A 147 -2.86 -5.70 -20.05
C THR A 147 -3.07 -4.20 -20.20
N GLY A 148 -1.98 -3.41 -20.30
CA GLY A 148 -2.04 -1.94 -20.38
C GLY A 148 -2.24 -1.24 -19.05
N SER A 149 -2.22 -1.96 -17.94
CA SER A 149 -2.25 -1.37 -16.58
C SER A 149 -0.95 -0.63 -16.25
N ARG A 150 0.13 -0.98 -16.95
CA ARG A 150 1.38 -0.23 -17.01
C ARG A 150 1.75 -0.05 -18.48
N VAL A 151 2.10 1.18 -18.88
CA VAL A 151 2.45 1.50 -20.26
C VAL A 151 3.90 1.94 -20.34
N HIS A 152 4.63 1.44 -21.33
CA HIS A 152 6.00 1.85 -21.66
C HIS A 152 6.24 1.57 -23.15
N PRO A 153 6.88 2.48 -23.91
CA PRO A 153 7.03 2.35 -25.36
C PRO A 153 7.61 1.01 -25.84
N LEU A 154 8.58 0.44 -25.10
CA LEU A 154 9.20 -0.85 -25.45
C LEU A 154 8.53 -2.01 -24.72
N MET A 155 8.39 -1.94 -23.38
CA MET A 155 7.98 -3.09 -22.58
C MET A 155 6.52 -3.50 -22.81
N THR A 156 5.65 -2.60 -23.22
CA THR A 156 4.25 -2.92 -23.52
C THR A 156 4.17 -3.91 -24.68
N ASP A 157 4.92 -3.67 -25.76
CA ASP A 157 4.88 -4.54 -26.94
C ASP A 157 5.61 -5.87 -26.68
N VAL A 158 6.74 -5.83 -25.96
CA VAL A 158 7.42 -7.06 -25.51
C VAL A 158 6.48 -7.94 -24.68
N ALA A 159 5.79 -7.35 -23.69
CA ALA A 159 4.92 -8.12 -22.79
C ALA A 159 3.64 -8.64 -23.47
N LYS A 160 3.10 -7.92 -24.47
CA LYS A 160 1.95 -8.39 -25.27
C LYS A 160 2.26 -9.66 -26.06
N ALA A 161 3.51 -9.85 -26.46
CA ALA A 161 3.96 -11.05 -27.17
C ALA A 161 4.15 -12.28 -26.27
N LEU A 162 4.05 -12.13 -24.93
CA LEU A 162 4.22 -13.22 -23.97
C LEU A 162 2.85 -13.74 -23.51
N ASP A 163 2.68 -15.05 -23.44
CA ASP A 163 1.57 -15.66 -22.72
C ASP A 163 1.83 -15.68 -21.20
N GLU A 164 0.81 -16.02 -20.43
CA GLU A 164 0.88 -15.94 -18.96
C GLU A 164 1.84 -16.98 -18.37
N ALA A 165 1.94 -18.17 -18.98
CA ALA A 165 2.87 -19.21 -18.53
C ALA A 165 4.31 -18.75 -18.74
N ILE A 166 4.64 -18.20 -19.91
CA ILE A 166 5.97 -17.66 -20.20
C ILE A 166 6.30 -16.46 -19.30
N ILE A 167 5.33 -15.62 -18.96
CA ILE A 167 5.53 -14.54 -17.98
C ILE A 167 5.95 -15.13 -16.62
N ALA A 168 5.31 -16.20 -16.16
CA ALA A 168 5.69 -16.89 -14.93
C ALA A 168 7.08 -17.53 -15.02
N ASP A 169 7.39 -18.18 -16.13
CA ASP A 169 8.69 -18.82 -16.38
C ASP A 169 9.84 -17.79 -16.35
N VAL A 170 9.67 -16.66 -17.01
CA VAL A 170 10.62 -15.53 -17.02
C VAL A 170 10.78 -14.95 -15.60
N ALA A 171 9.67 -14.79 -14.87
CA ALA A 171 9.69 -14.31 -13.50
C ALA A 171 10.48 -15.24 -12.58
N ALA A 172 10.26 -16.55 -12.68
CA ALA A 172 11.00 -17.57 -11.94
C ALA A 172 12.50 -17.58 -12.27
N TYR A 173 12.83 -17.44 -13.55
CA TYR A 173 14.24 -17.38 -13.99
C TYR A 173 14.98 -16.20 -13.32
N TYR A 174 14.44 -14.99 -13.41
CA TYR A 174 15.10 -13.82 -12.83
C TYR A 174 15.11 -13.81 -11.31
N ALA A 175 14.08 -14.35 -10.67
CA ALA A 175 14.05 -14.52 -9.22
C ALA A 175 15.17 -15.43 -8.70
N GLY A 176 15.55 -16.44 -9.49
CA GLY A 176 16.66 -17.34 -9.18
C GLY A 176 18.05 -16.80 -9.51
N GLN A 177 18.18 -15.62 -10.12
CA GLN A 177 19.49 -15.05 -10.42
C GLN A 177 20.13 -14.41 -9.20
N PRO A 178 21.48 -14.42 -9.09
CA PRO A 178 22.18 -13.80 -7.98
C PRO A 178 21.94 -12.28 -7.99
N GLN A 179 21.42 -11.78 -6.89
CA GLN A 179 21.28 -10.34 -6.65
C GLN A 179 22.66 -9.73 -6.36
N ARG A 180 22.86 -8.47 -6.73
CA ARG A 180 24.04 -7.73 -6.27
C ARG A 180 23.96 -7.55 -4.76
N ASN A 181 25.09 -7.68 -4.08
CA ASN A 181 25.15 -7.45 -2.64
C ASN A 181 25.29 -5.94 -2.37
N PRO A 182 24.34 -5.35 -1.63
CA PRO A 182 24.46 -3.95 -1.25
C PRO A 182 25.70 -3.76 -0.35
N ASN A 183 26.35 -2.61 -0.50
CA ASN A 183 27.48 -2.24 0.35
C ASN A 183 27.00 -1.49 1.61
N PRO A 184 27.03 -2.10 2.78
CA PRO A 184 26.57 -1.48 4.03
C PRO A 184 27.35 -0.23 4.43
N ALA A 185 28.59 -0.10 4.00
CA ALA A 185 29.42 1.04 4.33
C ALA A 185 28.89 2.36 3.73
N THR A 186 28.05 2.27 2.69
CA THR A 186 27.46 3.45 2.05
C THR A 186 26.37 4.13 2.88
N LEU A 187 25.89 3.52 3.99
CA LEU A 187 24.87 4.15 4.87
C LEU A 187 25.32 5.51 5.42
N ALA A 188 26.61 5.63 5.77
CA ALA A 188 27.17 6.87 6.31
C ALA A 188 27.20 8.01 5.28
N GLU A 189 27.01 7.72 3.99
CA GLU A 189 27.00 8.70 2.91
C GLU A 189 25.65 9.40 2.75
N PHE A 190 24.58 8.85 3.38
CA PHE A 190 23.23 9.38 3.22
C PHE A 190 22.87 10.39 4.32
N PRO A 191 22.16 11.48 3.96
CA PRO A 191 21.62 12.40 4.96
C PRO A 191 20.75 11.66 5.99
N PRO A 192 20.85 12.00 7.29
CA PRO A 192 20.05 11.35 8.35
C PRO A 192 18.56 11.36 8.07
N ALA A 193 18.03 12.41 7.43
CA ALA A 193 16.63 12.49 7.04
C ALA A 193 16.20 11.40 6.04
N ILE A 194 17.08 11.00 5.13
CA ILE A 194 16.81 9.91 4.16
C ILE A 194 16.80 8.56 4.89
N VAL A 195 17.81 8.34 5.76
CA VAL A 195 17.86 7.13 6.59
C VAL A 195 16.60 7.01 7.45
N GLN A 196 16.17 8.12 8.07
CA GLN A 196 14.94 8.17 8.86
C GLN A 196 13.72 7.79 8.02
N LEU A 197 13.55 8.34 6.82
CA LEU A 197 12.42 7.99 5.94
C LEU A 197 12.42 6.49 5.60
N VAL A 198 13.57 5.90 5.35
CA VAL A 198 13.67 4.47 5.03
C VAL A 198 13.33 3.60 6.22
N GLU A 199 13.90 3.88 7.39
CA GLU A 199 13.82 2.99 8.56
C GLU A 199 12.61 3.27 9.47
N LEU A 200 12.17 4.53 9.56
CA LEU A 200 11.11 4.95 10.49
C LEU A 200 9.90 5.57 9.78
N GLY A 201 10.07 6.04 8.53
CA GLY A 201 9.05 6.78 7.82
C GLY A 201 8.84 8.20 8.35
N ASP A 202 7.71 8.80 8.00
CA ASP A 202 7.24 10.09 8.52
C ASP A 202 5.73 10.01 8.83
N PRO A 203 5.35 9.74 10.08
CA PRO A 203 3.95 9.63 10.49
C PRO A 203 3.13 10.89 10.25
N HIS A 204 3.75 12.09 10.35
CA HIS A 204 3.05 13.36 10.13
C HIS A 204 2.60 13.53 8.68
N ARG A 205 3.34 12.95 7.74
CA ARG A 205 3.00 12.93 6.32
C ARG A 205 2.33 11.61 5.88
N ASN A 206 2.03 10.70 6.81
CA ASN A 206 1.54 9.34 6.53
C ASN A 206 2.45 8.59 5.52
N ILE A 207 3.77 8.69 5.72
CA ILE A 207 4.76 7.93 4.96
C ILE A 207 5.25 6.79 5.87
N PRO A 208 4.92 5.52 5.55
CA PRO A 208 5.42 4.38 6.31
C PRO A 208 6.92 4.18 6.06
N PRO A 209 7.64 3.43 6.92
CA PRO A 209 9.01 3.02 6.64
C PRO A 209 9.12 2.31 5.30
N CYS A 210 10.01 2.75 4.42
CA CYS A 210 10.20 2.10 3.11
C CYS A 210 10.67 0.65 3.28
N SER A 211 11.55 0.42 4.26
CA SER A 211 12.09 -0.90 4.63
C SER A 211 11.03 -1.88 5.09
N SER A 212 9.87 -1.41 5.61
CA SER A 212 8.79 -2.30 6.05
C SER A 212 8.15 -3.13 4.91
N CYS A 213 8.29 -2.66 3.66
CA CYS A 213 7.77 -3.35 2.49
C CYS A 213 8.88 -3.77 1.51
N HIS A 214 9.91 -2.95 1.32
CA HIS A 214 10.92 -3.12 0.27
C HIS A 214 12.21 -3.81 0.72
N ARG A 215 12.26 -4.33 1.93
CA ARG A 215 13.40 -5.12 2.43
C ARG A 215 13.45 -6.50 1.77
N VAL A 216 14.65 -7.02 1.59
CA VAL A 216 14.83 -8.38 1.06
C VAL A 216 14.28 -9.41 2.07
N GLY A 217 13.37 -10.27 1.62
CA GLY A 217 12.87 -11.41 2.40
C GLY A 217 11.92 -11.09 3.55
N VAL A 218 11.48 -9.84 3.73
CA VAL A 218 10.64 -9.45 4.86
C VAL A 218 9.51 -8.52 4.44
N GLY A 219 8.30 -8.86 4.84
CA GLY A 219 7.15 -7.97 4.90
C GLY A 219 6.62 -7.47 3.55
N GLY A 220 5.55 -6.72 3.63
CA GLY A 220 4.90 -6.14 2.47
C GLY A 220 4.05 -7.12 1.66
N PRO A 221 3.27 -6.60 0.71
CA PRO A 221 2.53 -7.41 -0.25
C PRO A 221 3.44 -8.27 -1.12
N ILE A 222 2.94 -9.41 -1.58
CA ILE A 222 3.70 -10.39 -2.39
C ILE A 222 4.33 -9.77 -3.65
N GLU A 223 3.68 -8.78 -4.23
CA GLU A 223 4.13 -8.07 -5.44
C GLU A 223 5.14 -6.95 -5.17
N THR A 224 5.56 -6.78 -3.92
CA THR A 224 6.50 -5.69 -3.58
C THR A 224 7.88 -5.97 -4.16
N PRO A 225 8.44 -5.04 -4.95
CA PRO A 225 9.76 -5.24 -5.51
C PRO A 225 10.86 -5.02 -4.47
N VAL A 226 11.93 -5.78 -4.58
CA VAL A 226 13.19 -5.53 -3.91
C VAL A 226 13.85 -4.31 -4.55
N LEU A 227 14.28 -3.35 -3.74
CA LEU A 227 14.92 -2.11 -4.23
C LEU A 227 16.43 -2.11 -4.06
N ALA A 228 17.00 -3.04 -3.29
CA ALA A 228 18.44 -3.14 -3.07
C ALA A 228 19.18 -3.26 -4.41
N GLU A 229 20.25 -2.44 -4.56
CA GLU A 229 21.12 -2.40 -5.75
C GLU A 229 20.39 -2.13 -7.08
N GLN A 230 19.19 -1.57 -7.06
CA GLN A 230 18.52 -1.11 -8.26
C GLN A 230 19.12 0.22 -8.74
N ARG A 231 19.00 0.50 -10.03
CA ARG A 231 19.48 1.73 -10.67
C ARG A 231 18.82 2.97 -10.06
N ASP A 232 19.63 3.94 -9.64
CA ASP A 232 19.18 5.18 -9.02
C ASP A 232 18.28 5.98 -9.98
N GLU A 233 18.67 6.08 -11.25
CA GLU A 233 17.94 6.81 -12.29
C GLU A 233 16.57 6.18 -12.52
N TYR A 234 16.53 4.85 -12.60
CA TYR A 234 15.28 4.11 -12.75
C TYR A 234 14.36 4.32 -11.54
N LEU A 235 14.87 4.20 -10.31
CA LEU A 235 14.08 4.39 -9.11
C LEU A 235 13.53 5.82 -9.00
N LEU A 236 14.36 6.82 -9.27
CA LEU A 236 13.95 8.23 -9.27
C LEU A 236 12.82 8.46 -10.28
N GLN A 237 12.95 7.93 -11.49
CA GLN A 237 11.92 8.05 -12.51
C GLN A 237 10.63 7.37 -12.06
N GLN A 238 10.70 6.16 -11.46
CA GLN A 238 9.50 5.48 -10.98
C GLN A 238 8.82 6.23 -9.84
N LEU A 239 9.55 6.83 -8.90
CA LEU A 239 8.98 7.66 -7.86
C LEU A 239 8.27 8.89 -8.44
N LYS A 240 8.88 9.57 -9.43
CA LYS A 240 8.27 10.70 -10.14
C LYS A 240 6.98 10.28 -10.87
N HIS A 241 7.00 9.17 -11.61
CA HIS A 241 5.82 8.68 -12.31
C HIS A 241 4.68 8.28 -11.36
N TYR A 242 5.00 7.75 -10.17
CA TYR A 242 3.97 7.52 -9.14
C TYR A 242 3.45 8.83 -8.56
N ALA A 243 4.31 9.80 -8.26
CA ALA A 243 3.91 11.09 -7.70
C ALA A 243 2.99 11.88 -8.65
N THR A 244 3.26 11.84 -9.96
CA THR A 244 2.44 12.48 -11.00
C THR A 244 1.21 11.67 -11.40
N GLY A 245 1.14 10.41 -10.99
CA GLY A 245 0.06 9.50 -11.41
C GLY A 245 0.20 8.97 -12.85
N GLU A 246 1.33 9.21 -13.51
CA GLU A 246 1.65 8.60 -14.81
C GLU A 246 1.76 7.07 -14.68
N ARG A 247 2.39 6.58 -13.61
CA ARG A 247 2.39 5.18 -13.23
C ARG A 247 1.30 4.94 -12.17
N ARG A 248 0.35 4.04 -12.48
CA ARG A 248 -0.84 3.79 -11.65
C ARG A 248 -1.10 2.32 -11.34
N ASN A 249 -0.17 1.45 -11.69
CA ASN A 249 -0.32 0.01 -11.51
C ASN A 249 0.00 -0.49 -10.10
N ASP A 250 0.13 0.41 -9.14
CA ASP A 250 0.30 0.09 -7.72
C ASP A 250 -1.03 -0.32 -7.09
N VAL A 251 -1.01 -1.43 -6.35
CA VAL A 251 -2.19 -1.96 -5.66
C VAL A 251 -2.60 -0.99 -4.54
N TYR A 252 -3.89 -0.65 -4.50
CA TYR A 252 -4.49 0.30 -3.55
C TYR A 252 -3.87 1.71 -3.56
N ALA A 253 -3.27 2.12 -4.66
CA ALA A 253 -2.61 3.43 -4.80
C ALA A 253 -1.48 3.69 -3.78
N ARG A 254 -0.88 2.65 -3.19
CA ARG A 254 0.11 2.79 -2.10
C ARG A 254 1.29 3.65 -2.51
N MET A 255 1.95 3.32 -3.63
CA MET A 255 3.12 4.07 -4.05
C MET A 255 2.79 5.46 -4.55
N ARG A 256 1.64 5.66 -5.19
CA ARG A 256 1.16 7.01 -5.57
C ARG A 256 0.92 7.89 -4.35
N LEU A 257 0.27 7.35 -3.31
CA LEU A 257 0.02 8.08 -2.06
C LEU A 257 1.31 8.44 -1.31
N ILE A 258 2.29 7.55 -1.31
CA ILE A 258 3.60 7.80 -0.68
C ILE A 258 4.38 8.81 -1.52
N ALA A 259 4.55 8.54 -2.81
CA ALA A 259 5.40 9.35 -3.69
C ALA A 259 4.88 10.80 -3.84
N SER A 260 3.55 11.02 -3.85
CA SER A 260 2.97 12.37 -3.90
C SER A 260 3.28 13.25 -2.68
N ARG A 261 3.79 12.65 -1.59
CA ARG A 261 4.16 13.35 -0.35
C ARG A 261 5.66 13.59 -0.21
N LEU A 262 6.46 13.03 -1.13
CA LEU A 262 7.90 13.19 -1.12
C LEU A 262 8.33 14.46 -1.87
N ALA A 263 9.27 15.19 -1.31
CA ALA A 263 9.98 16.24 -2.04
C ALA A 263 10.92 15.63 -3.10
N GLU A 264 11.24 16.38 -4.14
CA GLU A 264 12.13 15.87 -5.19
C GLU A 264 13.53 15.52 -4.66
N SER A 265 14.04 16.29 -3.70
CA SER A 265 15.30 15.99 -3.01
C SER A 265 15.25 14.68 -2.23
N GLU A 266 14.12 14.37 -1.61
CA GLU A 266 13.89 13.09 -0.92
C GLU A 266 13.85 11.94 -1.92
N MET A 267 13.14 12.10 -3.04
CA MET A 267 13.09 11.07 -4.10
C MET A 267 14.50 10.75 -4.62
N LYS A 268 15.34 11.75 -4.82
CA LYS A 268 16.73 11.56 -5.23
C LYS A 268 17.54 10.80 -4.17
N GLY A 269 17.42 11.20 -2.90
CA GLY A 269 18.08 10.54 -1.80
C GLY A 269 17.64 9.09 -1.62
N LEU A 270 16.32 8.82 -1.71
CA LEU A 270 15.74 7.49 -1.60
C LEU A 270 16.16 6.58 -2.78
N ALA A 271 16.22 7.12 -4.00
CA ALA A 271 16.70 6.38 -5.16
C ALA A 271 18.16 5.93 -4.95
N GLY A 272 19.04 6.83 -4.51
CA GLY A 272 20.43 6.50 -4.22
C GLY A 272 20.60 5.52 -3.04
N TYR A 273 19.65 5.50 -2.08
CA TYR A 273 19.71 4.60 -0.93
C TYR A 273 19.65 3.12 -1.30
N SER A 274 19.21 2.78 -2.52
CA SER A 274 19.22 1.40 -3.04
C SER A 274 20.59 0.72 -2.89
N ARG A 275 21.68 1.47 -3.02
CA ARG A 275 23.08 0.98 -2.89
C ARG A 275 23.44 0.52 -1.48
N ALA A 276 22.80 1.08 -0.46
CA ALA A 276 22.98 0.65 0.94
C ALA A 276 22.14 -0.59 1.30
N GLY A 277 21.17 -0.93 0.44
CA GLY A 277 20.21 -1.99 0.70
C GLY A 277 19.16 -1.56 1.73
N PHE A 278 17.91 -1.83 1.46
CA PHE A 278 16.82 -1.62 2.40
C PHE A 278 16.89 -2.73 3.46
N ARG A 279 17.41 -2.43 4.64
CA ARG A 279 17.66 -3.39 5.75
C ARG A 279 16.52 -3.46 6.74
#